data_f90d791ab5c188202f701024da20d6ad
#
_entry.id   f90d791ab5c188202f701024da20d6ad
#
_cell.length_a   1.000
_cell.length_b   1.000
_cell.length_c   1.000
_cell.angle_alpha   90.00
_cell.angle_beta   90.00
_cell.angle_gamma   90.00
#
_symmetry.space_group_name_H-M   'P 1'
#
loop_
_entity.id
_entity.type
_entity.pdbx_description
1 polymer ?
#
loop_
_entity_poly.entity_id
_entity_poly.type
_entity_poly.pdbx_seq_one_letter_code
_entity_poly.pdbx_strand_id
1 'polypeptide(L)'
;MNNSEGDPENQAVLEVSSLESDAKRLRAWAESPKASGDRDDAPDVDRRVWYANSVSGRECMGADECPYGHKCFAALAKAKAQTADVVVTNHTLLAIEIVDSHPILPERDAIILDEAHEFMDRTTQAVTEELTAPRVIRAAAMARKHMPGKASEAFTKAADKFADAVDDYSEDVKTDPSKSGRLDELPKQLESSMRAIKEAVAAVLQLINADAEVIDPNTMAERARVKGALNEISQTVTKLLKPGHTHVLWFEPTYSTLYLAPLSVSDVLRRNLLTETPVIATSATLTVGKSFDAIAKNIGFVIGEKDEDQEMAEGLIDPANLQILDVGSPFDFANQGMLYLPKHLPEPGRDGPSIEALTELGELIEAAGGRTLALFSSWRGVEMADEHLRKVLADLKLPIITQRRGDAVGPLVDKFASIPNSILLGTISLWQGIDVPGPSCTLVAIDRIPFPRPDEPVMSARAAEADASGGSGFMQISLPRAALLLAQGTGRLIRSIDDRGVVAILDSRIVNKRYGSILLNSMPPFWRTNDGVVIKDALKRLNEQYLKD
;
A
#
# COMPACT_ATOMS: atom_id res chain seq x y z
N MET A 1 31.67 34.37 -0.86
CA MET A 1 30.99 35.61 -1.26
C MET A 1 30.37 35.39 -2.62
N ASN A 2 29.14 35.23 -2.64
CA ASN A 2 28.03 35.65 -3.50
C ASN A 2 26.88 34.66 -3.33
N ASN A 3 26.03 34.95 -2.34
CA ASN A 3 24.66 34.47 -2.30
C ASN A 3 23.89 35.26 -3.38
N SER A 4 23.48 34.61 -4.43
CA SER A 4 22.39 35.09 -5.26
C SER A 4 21.11 34.39 -4.76
N GLU A 5 20.49 34.96 -3.74
CA GLU A 5 19.09 34.75 -3.45
C GLU A 5 18.30 35.19 -4.71
N GLY A 6 17.71 34.22 -5.41
CA GLY A 6 16.93 34.50 -6.60
C GLY A 6 15.71 35.32 -6.21
N ASP A 7 15.49 36.42 -6.92
CA ASP A 7 14.34 37.31 -6.80
C ASP A 7 13.04 36.48 -6.87
N PRO A 8 12.13 36.56 -5.88
CA PRO A 8 10.87 35.80 -5.87
C PRO A 8 10.00 35.97 -7.12
N GLU A 9 10.04 37.15 -7.75
CA GLU A 9 9.35 37.41 -9.02
C GLU A 9 9.96 36.60 -10.18
N ASN A 10 11.27 36.45 -10.24
CA ASN A 10 11.95 35.62 -11.25
C ASN A 10 11.72 34.12 -11.03
N GLN A 11 11.62 33.65 -9.79
CA GLN A 11 11.26 32.26 -9.50
C GLN A 11 9.81 31.96 -9.91
N ALA A 12 8.85 32.84 -9.63
CA ALA A 12 7.46 32.68 -10.04
C ALA A 12 7.31 32.65 -11.55
N VAL A 13 8.03 33.49 -12.31
CA VAL A 13 8.02 33.50 -13.77
C VAL A 13 8.63 32.24 -14.36
N LEU A 14 9.71 31.72 -13.78
CA LEU A 14 10.35 30.46 -14.18
C LEU A 14 9.44 29.25 -13.90
N GLU A 15 8.75 29.22 -12.76
CA GLU A 15 7.78 28.17 -12.43
C GLU A 15 6.59 28.16 -13.40
N VAL A 16 6.03 29.32 -13.73
CA VAL A 16 4.91 29.41 -14.69
C VAL A 16 5.34 28.95 -16.07
N SER A 17 6.54 29.30 -16.52
CA SER A 17 7.09 28.86 -17.82
C SER A 17 7.36 27.36 -17.86
N SER A 18 7.77 26.74 -16.74
CA SER A 18 7.96 25.28 -16.66
C SER A 18 6.63 24.53 -16.71
N LEU A 19 5.59 24.99 -15.99
CA LEU A 19 4.26 24.39 -16.00
C LEU A 19 3.60 24.48 -17.39
N GLU A 20 3.77 25.59 -18.13
CA GLU A 20 3.30 25.71 -19.50
C GLU A 20 4.03 24.75 -20.45
N SER A 21 5.33 24.59 -20.28
CA SER A 21 6.13 23.63 -21.04
C SER A 21 5.66 22.21 -20.82
N ASP A 22 5.43 21.84 -19.55
CA ASP A 22 4.94 20.52 -19.18
C ASP A 22 3.54 20.25 -19.74
N ALA A 23 2.64 21.24 -19.68
CA ALA A 23 1.31 21.12 -20.28
C ALA A 23 1.36 20.91 -21.80
N LYS A 24 2.28 21.57 -22.50
CA LYS A 24 2.50 21.37 -23.93
C LYS A 24 3.05 19.98 -24.24
N ARG A 25 4.00 19.48 -23.45
CA ARG A 25 4.56 18.13 -23.58
C ARG A 25 3.49 17.05 -23.37
N LEU A 26 2.69 17.20 -22.32
CA LEU A 26 1.61 16.28 -22.01
C LEU A 26 0.54 16.24 -23.12
N ARG A 27 0.16 17.41 -23.65
CA ARG A 27 -0.79 17.50 -24.76
C ARG A 27 -0.23 16.85 -26.03
N ALA A 28 1.02 17.16 -26.41
CA ALA A 28 1.65 16.58 -27.58
C ALA A 28 1.75 15.04 -27.48
N TRP A 29 2.01 14.52 -26.29
CA TRP A 29 1.97 13.08 -26.04
C TRP A 29 0.56 12.51 -26.22
N ALA A 30 -0.45 13.12 -25.57
CA ALA A 30 -1.84 12.64 -25.64
C ALA A 30 -2.43 12.66 -27.06
N GLU A 31 -2.00 13.60 -27.90
CA GLU A 31 -2.38 13.72 -29.32
C GLU A 31 -1.55 12.81 -30.25
N SER A 32 -0.49 12.17 -29.74
CA SER A 32 0.35 11.28 -30.52
C SER A 32 -0.39 9.98 -30.91
N PRO A 33 -0.29 9.51 -32.15
CA PRO A 33 -0.83 8.20 -32.56
C PRO A 33 -0.23 7.00 -31.78
N LYS A 34 0.90 7.21 -31.10
CA LYS A 34 1.59 6.20 -30.29
C LYS A 34 1.23 6.25 -28.80
N ALA A 35 0.40 7.20 -28.39
CA ALA A 35 0.00 7.31 -26.98
C ALA A 35 -0.83 6.10 -26.57
N SER A 36 -0.39 5.42 -25.51
CA SER A 36 -1.11 4.28 -24.92
C SER A 36 -2.26 4.73 -24.02
N GLY A 37 -2.19 5.97 -23.49
CA GLY A 37 -3.04 6.47 -22.42
C GLY A 37 -2.61 6.00 -21.04
N ASP A 38 -1.54 5.20 -20.94
CA ASP A 38 -0.95 4.81 -19.68
C ASP A 38 -0.09 5.97 -19.12
N ARG A 39 -0.21 6.17 -17.81
CA ARG A 39 0.55 7.20 -17.11
C ARG A 39 2.05 6.92 -17.13
N ASP A 40 2.45 5.66 -17.11
CA ASP A 40 3.86 5.26 -17.08
C ASP A 40 4.57 5.56 -18.41
N ASP A 41 3.80 5.62 -19.52
CA ASP A 41 4.29 6.03 -20.84
C ASP A 41 4.22 7.56 -21.04
N ALA A 42 3.59 8.29 -20.15
CA ALA A 42 3.47 9.73 -20.24
C ALA A 42 4.80 10.43 -19.90
N PRO A 43 5.05 11.61 -20.49
CA PRO A 43 6.22 12.40 -20.13
C PRO A 43 6.18 12.76 -18.63
N ASP A 44 7.34 12.75 -17.99
CA ASP A 44 7.47 13.23 -16.61
C ASP A 44 7.15 14.72 -16.56
N VAL A 45 6.06 15.07 -15.86
CA VAL A 45 5.53 16.42 -15.72
C VAL A 45 5.18 16.71 -14.26
N ASP A 46 5.16 17.99 -13.90
CA ASP A 46 4.73 18.41 -12.57
C ASP A 46 3.34 17.82 -12.23
N ARG A 47 3.18 17.34 -10.99
CA ARG A 47 1.92 16.75 -10.52
C ARG A 47 0.72 17.68 -10.69
N ARG A 48 0.92 19.01 -10.52
CA ARG A 48 -0.12 20.02 -10.73
C ARG A 48 -0.62 20.01 -12.17
N VAL A 49 0.29 19.87 -13.14
CA VAL A 49 -0.05 19.78 -14.57
C VAL A 49 -0.82 18.48 -14.86
N TRP A 50 -0.36 17.36 -14.31
CA TRP A 50 -1.06 16.09 -14.48
C TRP A 50 -2.50 16.15 -13.95
N TYR A 51 -2.67 16.57 -12.69
CA TYR A 51 -4.01 16.67 -12.08
C TYR A 51 -4.93 17.70 -12.74
N ALA A 52 -4.39 18.75 -13.33
CA ALA A 52 -5.17 19.72 -14.09
C ALA A 52 -5.70 19.16 -15.43
N ASN A 53 -5.03 18.16 -15.99
CA ASN A 53 -5.34 17.55 -17.29
C ASN A 53 -5.88 16.11 -17.19
N SER A 54 -6.07 15.57 -15.99
CA SER A 54 -6.66 14.25 -15.74
C SER A 54 -8.04 14.40 -15.07
N VAL A 55 -8.86 13.35 -15.24
CA VAL A 55 -10.22 13.28 -14.69
C VAL A 55 -10.32 11.97 -13.91
N SER A 56 -10.79 12.02 -12.67
CA SER A 56 -11.07 10.81 -11.88
C SER A 56 -12.30 10.08 -12.42
N GLY A 57 -12.44 8.78 -12.08
CA GLY A 57 -13.62 8.01 -12.50
C GLY A 57 -14.95 8.62 -12.03
N ARG A 58 -14.97 9.27 -10.86
CA ARG A 58 -16.15 9.92 -10.29
C ARG A 58 -16.44 11.31 -10.90
N GLU A 59 -15.44 11.98 -11.45
CA GLU A 59 -15.57 13.23 -12.20
C GLU A 59 -15.94 12.99 -13.68
N CYS A 60 -15.79 11.77 -14.18
CA CYS A 60 -16.05 11.39 -15.56
C CYS A 60 -17.55 11.25 -15.80
N MET A 61 -18.06 11.92 -16.82
CA MET A 61 -19.47 11.85 -17.24
C MET A 61 -19.82 10.57 -18.04
N GLY A 62 -18.84 9.71 -18.30
CA GLY A 62 -19.05 8.53 -19.14
C GLY A 62 -18.78 8.79 -20.63
N ALA A 63 -18.56 7.71 -21.39
CA ALA A 63 -18.19 7.83 -22.80
C ALA A 63 -19.36 8.33 -23.66
N ASP A 64 -20.57 7.96 -23.32
CA ASP A 64 -21.78 8.27 -24.10
C ASP A 64 -22.18 9.74 -24.03
N GLU A 65 -21.96 10.38 -22.87
CA GLU A 65 -22.26 11.79 -22.66
C GLU A 65 -21.06 12.72 -22.94
N CYS A 66 -19.85 12.14 -23.04
CA CYS A 66 -18.63 12.93 -23.22
C CYS A 66 -18.36 13.24 -24.70
N PRO A 67 -18.18 14.52 -25.08
CA PRO A 67 -17.86 14.89 -26.46
C PRO A 67 -16.60 14.23 -27.02
N TYR A 68 -15.70 13.79 -26.13
CA TYR A 68 -14.45 13.13 -26.46
C TYR A 68 -14.48 11.61 -26.20
N GLY A 69 -15.64 11.03 -25.87
CA GLY A 69 -15.77 9.63 -25.50
C GLY A 69 -15.19 8.66 -26.53
N HIS A 70 -15.38 8.94 -27.82
CA HIS A 70 -14.87 8.14 -28.94
C HIS A 70 -13.33 8.16 -29.09
N LYS A 71 -12.62 9.08 -28.44
CA LYS A 71 -11.14 9.19 -28.41
C LYS A 71 -10.57 8.98 -27.01
N CYS A 72 -11.42 8.73 -26.02
CA CYS A 72 -10.99 8.59 -24.63
C CYS A 72 -10.25 7.27 -24.45
N PHE A 73 -9.00 7.32 -24.00
CA PHE A 73 -8.18 6.12 -23.73
C PHE A 73 -8.88 5.12 -22.79
N ALA A 74 -9.47 5.62 -21.69
CA ALA A 74 -10.20 4.79 -20.74
C ALA A 74 -11.43 4.12 -21.37
N ALA A 75 -12.19 4.83 -22.21
CA ALA A 75 -13.35 4.27 -22.91
C ALA A 75 -12.92 3.21 -23.94
N LEU A 76 -11.87 3.48 -24.70
CA LEU A 76 -11.31 2.53 -25.67
C LEU A 76 -10.76 1.28 -24.97
N ALA A 77 -10.07 1.43 -23.84
CA ALA A 77 -9.57 0.31 -23.04
C ALA A 77 -10.72 -0.56 -22.50
N LYS A 78 -11.79 0.06 -21.98
CA LYS A 78 -13.00 -0.66 -21.55
C LYS A 78 -13.67 -1.40 -22.70
N ALA A 79 -13.84 -0.76 -23.85
CA ALA A 79 -14.42 -1.39 -25.03
C ALA A 79 -13.59 -2.59 -25.52
N LYS A 80 -12.25 -2.49 -25.49
CA LYS A 80 -11.35 -3.60 -25.80
C LYS A 80 -11.48 -4.73 -24.79
N ALA A 81 -11.60 -4.43 -23.51
CA ALA A 81 -11.78 -5.43 -22.46
C ALA A 81 -13.07 -6.22 -22.64
N GLN A 82 -14.18 -5.59 -23.10
CA GLN A 82 -15.47 -6.26 -23.34
C GLN A 82 -15.41 -7.38 -24.40
N THR A 83 -14.40 -7.39 -25.25
CA THR A 83 -14.24 -8.39 -26.33
C THR A 83 -13.08 -9.34 -26.08
N ALA A 84 -12.42 -9.24 -24.94
CA ALA A 84 -11.27 -10.06 -24.58
C ALA A 84 -11.69 -11.35 -23.87
N ASP A 85 -11.05 -12.47 -24.20
CA ASP A 85 -11.27 -13.75 -23.52
C ASP A 85 -10.67 -13.77 -22.11
N VAL A 86 -9.59 -12.98 -21.90
CA VAL A 86 -8.92 -12.83 -20.60
C VAL A 86 -8.63 -11.37 -20.36
N VAL A 87 -9.01 -10.86 -19.18
CA VAL A 87 -8.74 -9.49 -18.74
C VAL A 87 -7.84 -9.53 -17.52
N VAL A 88 -6.67 -8.90 -17.61
CA VAL A 88 -5.75 -8.74 -16.49
C VAL A 88 -5.91 -7.35 -15.91
N THR A 89 -6.14 -7.27 -14.60
CA THR A 89 -6.32 -6.02 -13.88
C THR A 89 -5.63 -6.08 -12.51
N ASN A 90 -5.51 -4.94 -11.84
CA ASN A 90 -5.01 -4.91 -10.47
C ASN A 90 -6.13 -5.12 -9.43
N HIS A 91 -5.75 -5.52 -8.23
CA HIS A 91 -6.68 -5.73 -7.11
C HIS A 91 -7.52 -4.50 -6.78
N THR A 92 -6.95 -3.30 -6.93
CA THR A 92 -7.63 -2.04 -6.60
C THR A 92 -8.84 -1.80 -7.50
N LEU A 93 -8.74 -2.04 -8.82
CA LEU A 93 -9.85 -1.83 -9.74
C LEU A 93 -10.98 -2.84 -9.48
N LEU A 94 -10.62 -4.11 -9.24
CA LEU A 94 -11.59 -5.14 -8.85
C LEU A 94 -12.25 -4.81 -7.50
N ALA A 95 -11.48 -4.33 -6.52
CA ALA A 95 -12.00 -3.94 -5.22
C ALA A 95 -13.00 -2.78 -5.30
N ILE A 96 -12.72 -1.75 -6.12
CA ILE A 96 -13.64 -0.63 -6.34
C ILE A 96 -14.96 -1.13 -6.93
N GLU A 97 -14.91 -2.00 -7.94
CA GLU A 97 -16.10 -2.58 -8.55
C GLU A 97 -16.95 -3.33 -7.51
N ILE A 98 -16.32 -4.19 -6.72
CA ILE A 98 -16.99 -5.02 -5.71
C ILE A 98 -17.66 -4.15 -4.64
N VAL A 99 -16.99 -3.10 -4.18
CA VAL A 99 -17.49 -2.26 -3.08
C VAL A 99 -18.53 -1.25 -3.55
N ASP A 100 -18.30 -0.61 -4.68
CA ASP A 100 -19.25 0.37 -5.24
C ASP A 100 -20.44 -0.29 -5.94
N SER A 101 -20.39 -1.63 -6.14
CA SER A 101 -21.41 -2.42 -6.84
C SER A 101 -21.77 -1.84 -8.23
N HIS A 102 -20.77 -1.25 -8.89
CA HIS A 102 -20.89 -0.69 -10.23
C HIS A 102 -19.99 -1.45 -11.20
N PRO A 103 -20.53 -2.02 -12.29
CA PRO A 103 -19.75 -2.79 -13.23
C PRO A 103 -18.70 -1.90 -13.94
N ILE A 104 -17.44 -2.17 -13.66
CA ILE A 104 -16.28 -1.50 -14.29
C ILE A 104 -15.61 -2.44 -15.27
N LEU A 105 -15.51 -3.72 -14.89
CA LEU A 105 -14.92 -4.82 -15.66
C LEU A 105 -16.01 -5.55 -16.47
N PRO A 106 -15.65 -6.28 -17.54
CA PRO A 106 -16.59 -7.11 -18.27
C PRO A 106 -17.25 -8.20 -17.42
N GLU A 107 -18.41 -8.70 -17.87
CA GLU A 107 -18.98 -9.95 -17.36
C GLU A 107 -17.94 -11.07 -17.50
N ARG A 108 -17.92 -11.97 -16.53
CA ARG A 108 -16.86 -12.98 -16.40
C ARG A 108 -17.37 -14.26 -15.75
N ASP A 109 -16.87 -15.39 -16.21
CA ASP A 109 -17.24 -16.71 -15.69
C ASP A 109 -16.42 -17.13 -14.46
N ALA A 110 -15.22 -16.55 -14.27
CA ALA A 110 -14.35 -16.82 -13.14
C ALA A 110 -13.42 -15.65 -12.84
N ILE A 111 -12.95 -15.59 -11.61
CA ILE A 111 -11.93 -14.63 -11.14
C ILE A 111 -10.74 -15.39 -10.58
N ILE A 112 -9.54 -15.05 -11.03
CA ILE A 112 -8.28 -15.53 -10.46
C ILE A 112 -7.64 -14.39 -9.69
N LEU A 113 -7.51 -14.55 -8.37
CA LEU A 113 -6.81 -13.62 -7.49
C LEU A 113 -5.40 -14.12 -7.28
N ASP A 114 -4.45 -13.58 -8.02
CA ASP A 114 -3.04 -13.83 -7.75
C ASP A 114 -2.57 -12.98 -6.57
N GLU A 115 -1.63 -13.51 -5.77
CA GLU A 115 -1.20 -12.91 -4.50
C GLU A 115 -2.39 -12.53 -3.59
N ALA A 116 -3.35 -13.44 -3.47
CA ALA A 116 -4.63 -13.22 -2.79
C ALA A 116 -4.48 -12.78 -1.32
N HIS A 117 -3.34 -13.03 -0.70
CA HIS A 117 -3.02 -12.57 0.65
C HIS A 117 -3.00 -11.04 0.79
N GLU A 118 -2.79 -10.29 -0.32
CA GLU A 118 -2.84 -8.83 -0.34
C GLU A 118 -4.25 -8.27 -0.57
N PHE A 119 -5.16 -9.08 -1.10
CA PHE A 119 -6.43 -8.59 -1.63
C PHE A 119 -7.28 -7.85 -0.59
N MET A 120 -7.33 -8.35 0.66
CA MET A 120 -8.03 -7.66 1.75
C MET A 120 -7.46 -6.26 2.04
N ASP A 121 -6.14 -6.15 2.11
CA ASP A 121 -5.49 -4.86 2.41
C ASP A 121 -5.64 -3.89 1.23
N ARG A 122 -5.52 -4.37 -0.01
CA ARG A 122 -5.77 -3.58 -1.22
C ARG A 122 -7.23 -3.13 -1.31
N THR A 123 -8.17 -4.00 -0.95
CA THR A 123 -9.59 -3.63 -0.88
C THR A 123 -9.82 -2.57 0.19
N THR A 124 -9.28 -2.75 1.39
CA THR A 124 -9.39 -1.75 2.45
C THR A 124 -8.84 -0.39 2.02
N GLN A 125 -7.66 -0.37 1.36
CA GLN A 125 -7.07 0.86 0.82
C GLN A 125 -7.95 1.50 -0.27
N ALA A 126 -8.48 0.70 -1.18
CA ALA A 126 -9.32 1.20 -2.29
C ALA A 126 -10.60 1.89 -1.82
N VAL A 127 -11.14 1.48 -0.67
CA VAL A 127 -12.38 2.02 -0.09
C VAL A 127 -12.13 3.00 1.07
N THR A 128 -10.88 3.28 1.37
CA THR A 128 -10.52 4.28 2.37
C THR A 128 -10.85 5.67 1.84
N GLU A 129 -11.72 6.37 2.56
CA GLU A 129 -12.01 7.78 2.26
C GLU A 129 -10.86 8.65 2.75
N GLU A 130 -10.48 9.64 1.95
CA GLU A 130 -9.51 10.64 2.35
C GLU A 130 -10.04 12.06 2.11
N LEU A 131 -9.78 12.96 3.04
CA LEU A 131 -10.12 14.35 2.95
C LEU A 131 -8.90 15.23 3.24
N THR A 132 -8.49 16.01 2.24
CA THR A 132 -7.39 16.96 2.33
C THR A 132 -7.85 18.38 2.07
N ALA A 133 -7.21 19.38 2.69
CA ALA A 133 -7.51 20.78 2.44
C ALA A 133 -7.29 21.18 0.96
N PRO A 134 -6.20 20.78 0.28
CA PRO A 134 -6.01 21.08 -1.15
C PRO A 134 -7.13 20.55 -2.05
N ARG A 135 -7.70 19.37 -1.74
CA ARG A 135 -8.82 18.79 -2.51
C ARG A 135 -10.07 19.65 -2.38
N VAL A 136 -10.40 20.10 -1.17
CA VAL A 136 -11.57 20.94 -0.90
C VAL A 136 -11.41 22.32 -1.53
N ILE A 137 -10.23 22.96 -1.39
CA ILE A 137 -9.90 24.27 -1.98
C ILE A 137 -10.02 24.21 -3.51
N ARG A 138 -9.48 23.15 -4.16
CA ARG A 138 -9.56 22.96 -5.61
C ARG A 138 -11.03 22.87 -6.07
N ALA A 139 -11.85 22.11 -5.38
CA ALA A 139 -13.27 21.98 -5.72
C ALA A 139 -14.02 23.31 -5.52
N ALA A 140 -13.70 24.08 -4.48
CA ALA A 140 -14.26 25.41 -4.26
C ALA A 140 -13.86 26.39 -5.39
N ALA A 141 -12.60 26.36 -5.83
CA ALA A 141 -12.13 27.16 -6.95
C ALA A 141 -12.83 26.78 -8.28
N MET A 142 -13.03 25.49 -8.54
CA MET A 142 -13.80 25.00 -9.69
C MET A 142 -15.26 25.49 -9.63
N ALA A 143 -15.91 25.34 -8.47
CA ALA A 143 -17.28 25.81 -8.27
C ALA A 143 -17.37 27.31 -8.50
N ARG A 144 -16.45 28.13 -7.98
CA ARG A 144 -16.43 29.57 -8.18
C ARG A 144 -16.22 29.96 -9.64
N LYS A 145 -15.41 29.24 -10.39
CA LYS A 145 -15.12 29.50 -11.80
C LYS A 145 -16.34 29.24 -12.70
N HIS A 146 -17.04 28.11 -12.49
CA HIS A 146 -18.11 27.64 -13.37
C HIS A 146 -19.53 27.95 -12.87
N MET A 147 -19.66 28.26 -11.59
CA MET A 147 -20.91 28.61 -10.90
C MET A 147 -20.71 29.85 -10.01
N PRO A 148 -20.35 31.01 -10.57
CA PRO A 148 -20.09 32.21 -9.76
C PRO A 148 -21.33 32.66 -9.00
N GLY A 149 -21.16 33.06 -7.74
CA GLY A 149 -22.25 33.60 -6.90
C GLY A 149 -22.04 33.33 -5.41
N LYS A 150 -23.02 33.75 -4.59
CA LYS A 150 -22.92 33.69 -3.13
C LYS A 150 -22.67 32.28 -2.56
N ALA A 151 -23.24 31.24 -3.18
CA ALA A 151 -23.04 29.85 -2.73
C ALA A 151 -21.60 29.40 -2.92
N SER A 152 -20.98 29.68 -4.08
CA SER A 152 -19.59 29.35 -4.36
C SER A 152 -18.61 30.17 -3.52
N GLU A 153 -18.94 31.43 -3.20
CA GLU A 153 -18.17 32.25 -2.26
C GLU A 153 -18.26 31.69 -0.83
N ALA A 154 -19.44 31.23 -0.41
CA ALA A 154 -19.63 30.58 0.89
C ALA A 154 -18.82 29.27 0.96
N PHE A 155 -18.79 28.49 -0.14
CA PHE A 155 -17.98 27.27 -0.21
C PHE A 155 -16.47 27.59 -0.15
N THR A 156 -15.98 28.63 -0.83
CA THR A 156 -14.60 29.10 -0.71
C THR A 156 -14.24 29.41 0.75
N LYS A 157 -15.09 30.18 1.44
CA LYS A 157 -14.87 30.50 2.87
C LYS A 157 -14.90 29.27 3.78
N ALA A 158 -15.74 28.28 3.47
CA ALA A 158 -15.78 27.03 4.23
C ALA A 158 -14.51 26.17 3.97
N ALA A 159 -13.99 26.18 2.72
CA ALA A 159 -12.75 25.52 2.37
C ALA A 159 -11.54 26.14 3.08
N ASP A 160 -11.45 27.47 3.13
CA ASP A 160 -10.38 28.16 3.84
C ASP A 160 -10.42 27.84 5.35
N LYS A 161 -11.60 27.89 5.98
CA LYS A 161 -11.77 27.51 7.40
C LYS A 161 -11.37 26.06 7.67
N PHE A 162 -11.62 25.15 6.74
CA PHE A 162 -11.20 23.76 6.88
C PHE A 162 -9.68 23.64 6.76
N ALA A 163 -9.06 24.38 5.85
CA ALA A 163 -7.60 24.41 5.74
C ALA A 163 -6.95 24.90 7.02
N ASP A 164 -7.42 26.03 7.57
CA ASP A 164 -6.94 26.56 8.86
C ASP A 164 -7.12 25.52 9.99
N ALA A 165 -8.26 24.85 10.05
CA ALA A 165 -8.52 23.84 11.09
C ALA A 165 -7.63 22.59 10.95
N VAL A 166 -7.29 22.19 9.73
CA VAL A 166 -6.36 21.09 9.45
C VAL A 166 -4.92 21.47 9.83
N ASP A 167 -4.50 22.68 9.50
CA ASP A 167 -3.16 23.18 9.81
C ASP A 167 -2.98 23.35 11.33
N ASP A 168 -3.96 23.93 12.03
CA ASP A 168 -3.96 24.04 13.50
C ASP A 168 -3.87 22.67 14.16
N TYR A 169 -4.64 21.69 13.67
CA TYR A 169 -4.59 20.34 14.22
C TYR A 169 -3.28 19.62 13.91
N SER A 170 -2.68 19.87 12.74
CA SER A 170 -1.36 19.34 12.40
C SER A 170 -0.26 19.86 13.35
N GLU A 171 -0.31 21.14 13.72
CA GLU A 171 0.60 21.73 14.70
C GLU A 171 0.36 21.16 16.12
N ASP A 172 -0.90 20.96 16.49
CA ASP A 172 -1.27 20.32 17.75
C ASP A 172 -0.69 18.90 17.86
N VAL A 173 -0.75 18.09 16.78
CA VAL A 173 -0.19 16.75 16.74
C VAL A 173 1.34 16.77 16.78
N LYS A 174 2.00 17.75 16.17
CA LYS A 174 3.48 17.90 16.27
C LYS A 174 3.92 18.20 17.70
N THR A 175 3.15 18.99 18.44
CA THR A 175 3.42 19.35 19.84
C THR A 175 3.04 18.24 20.81
N ASP A 176 2.00 17.48 20.51
CA ASP A 176 1.51 16.36 21.31
C ASP A 176 1.29 15.11 20.44
N PRO A 177 2.34 14.27 20.28
CA PRO A 177 2.25 13.05 19.47
C PRO A 177 1.18 12.05 19.92
N SER A 178 0.65 12.17 21.14
CA SER A 178 -0.47 11.32 21.58
C SER A 178 -1.78 11.56 20.83
N LYS A 179 -1.91 12.72 20.17
CA LYS A 179 -3.03 13.09 19.31
C LYS A 179 -2.91 12.51 17.90
N SER A 180 -1.77 11.89 17.55
CA SER A 180 -1.59 11.25 16.25
C SER A 180 -2.24 9.88 16.20
N GLY A 181 -2.56 9.42 14.99
CA GLY A 181 -3.11 8.10 14.75
C GLY A 181 -4.64 8.05 14.86
N ARG A 182 -5.18 7.00 15.47
CA ARG A 182 -6.62 6.76 15.55
C ARG A 182 -7.32 7.84 16.37
N LEU A 183 -8.45 8.31 15.82
CA LEU A 183 -9.34 9.26 16.48
C LEU A 183 -10.62 8.52 16.93
N ASP A 184 -10.90 8.54 18.23
CA ASP A 184 -12.17 8.01 18.76
C ASP A 184 -13.32 8.99 18.49
N GLU A 185 -13.02 10.29 18.49
CA GLU A 185 -13.94 11.37 18.13
C GLU A 185 -13.24 12.42 17.27
N LEU A 186 -14.00 13.07 16.39
CA LEU A 186 -13.49 14.20 15.61
C LEU A 186 -13.17 15.39 16.53
N PRO A 187 -12.01 16.03 16.38
CA PRO A 187 -11.75 17.32 17.01
C PRO A 187 -12.81 18.34 16.62
N LYS A 188 -13.37 19.06 17.62
CA LYS A 188 -14.51 19.97 17.43
C LYS A 188 -14.32 21.01 16.33
N GLN A 189 -13.09 21.49 16.15
CA GLN A 189 -12.75 22.47 15.12
C GLN A 189 -12.83 21.87 13.71
N LEU A 190 -12.29 20.65 13.53
CA LEU A 190 -12.41 19.91 12.28
C LEU A 190 -13.87 19.54 11.99
N GLU A 191 -14.61 19.07 13.01
CA GLU A 191 -16.02 18.73 12.86
C GLU A 191 -16.85 19.94 12.42
N SER A 192 -16.67 21.11 13.03
CA SER A 192 -17.41 22.32 12.71
C SER A 192 -17.09 22.83 11.29
N SER A 193 -15.84 22.78 10.87
CA SER A 193 -15.42 23.18 9.52
C SER A 193 -15.96 22.23 8.45
N MET A 194 -15.97 20.91 8.71
CA MET A 194 -16.57 19.93 7.80
C MET A 194 -18.10 20.07 7.69
N ARG A 195 -18.80 20.41 8.76
CA ARG A 195 -20.24 20.74 8.69
C ARG A 195 -20.49 21.96 7.79
N ALA A 196 -19.66 23.01 7.89
CA ALA A 196 -19.75 24.18 7.01
C ALA A 196 -19.47 23.80 5.55
N ILE A 197 -18.50 22.92 5.25
CA ILE A 197 -18.29 22.40 3.89
C ILE A 197 -19.55 21.69 3.38
N LYS A 198 -20.13 20.81 4.18
CA LYS A 198 -21.32 20.03 3.78
C LYS A 198 -22.48 20.92 3.41
N GLU A 199 -22.76 21.94 4.21
CA GLU A 199 -23.82 22.92 3.95
C GLU A 199 -23.55 23.75 2.69
N ALA A 200 -22.33 24.25 2.53
CA ALA A 200 -21.92 25.04 1.39
C ALA A 200 -21.95 24.26 0.08
N VAL A 201 -21.45 23.02 0.09
CA VAL A 201 -21.49 22.10 -1.07
C VAL A 201 -22.95 21.80 -1.47
N ALA A 202 -23.83 21.54 -0.50
CA ALA A 202 -25.25 21.29 -0.77
C ALA A 202 -25.93 22.49 -1.47
N ALA A 203 -25.60 23.71 -1.05
CA ALA A 203 -26.12 24.91 -1.68
C ALA A 203 -25.65 25.07 -3.14
N VAL A 204 -24.39 24.78 -3.45
CA VAL A 204 -23.87 24.80 -4.83
C VAL A 204 -24.51 23.70 -5.68
N LEU A 205 -24.67 22.49 -5.17
CA LEU A 205 -25.31 21.38 -5.88
C LEU A 205 -26.77 21.65 -6.21
N GLN A 206 -27.52 22.33 -5.32
CA GLN A 206 -28.88 22.77 -5.58
C GLN A 206 -28.93 23.71 -6.78
N LEU A 207 -28.01 24.66 -6.89
CA LEU A 207 -27.96 25.59 -8.03
C LEU A 207 -27.62 24.85 -9.33
N ILE A 208 -26.65 23.92 -9.33
CA ILE A 208 -26.30 23.13 -10.50
C ILE A 208 -27.50 22.31 -11.01
N ASN A 209 -28.29 21.74 -10.11
CA ASN A 209 -29.45 20.93 -10.46
C ASN A 209 -30.66 21.80 -10.91
N ALA A 210 -30.78 23.04 -10.46
CA ALA A 210 -31.86 23.95 -10.84
C ALA A 210 -31.63 24.60 -12.21
N ASP A 211 -30.38 24.77 -12.64
CA ASP A 211 -29.99 25.41 -13.90
C ASP A 211 -29.89 24.37 -15.03
N ALA A 212 -31.05 23.89 -15.49
CA ALA A 212 -31.17 22.79 -16.46
C ALA A 212 -31.00 23.23 -17.93
N GLU A 213 -30.98 24.54 -18.24
CA GLU A 213 -30.73 25.02 -19.59
C GLU A 213 -29.24 24.94 -19.95
N VAL A 214 -28.88 23.91 -20.68
CA VAL A 214 -27.51 23.72 -21.13
C VAL A 214 -27.36 24.16 -22.57
N ILE A 215 -26.36 24.99 -22.78
CA ILE A 215 -26.21 25.74 -24.02
C ILE A 215 -25.09 25.14 -24.90
N ASP A 216 -24.09 24.45 -24.30
CA ASP A 216 -22.88 24.06 -25.02
C ASP A 216 -22.24 22.79 -24.38
N PRO A 217 -21.80 21.81 -25.21
CA PRO A 217 -21.21 20.56 -24.71
C PRO A 217 -20.02 20.73 -23.77
N ASN A 218 -19.16 21.74 -23.99
CA ASN A 218 -18.01 21.99 -23.13
C ASN A 218 -18.47 22.50 -21.74
N THR A 219 -19.43 23.40 -21.69
CA THR A 219 -20.05 23.89 -20.44
C THR A 219 -20.74 22.74 -19.68
N MET A 220 -21.37 21.79 -20.41
CA MET A 220 -21.93 20.56 -19.79
C MET A 220 -20.85 19.75 -19.13
N ALA A 221 -19.77 19.46 -19.84
CA ALA A 221 -18.67 18.66 -19.32
C ALA A 221 -18.03 19.30 -18.08
N GLU A 222 -17.81 20.62 -18.11
CA GLU A 222 -17.27 21.36 -16.97
C GLU A 222 -18.23 21.35 -15.76
N ARG A 223 -19.53 21.52 -15.96
CA ARG A 223 -20.54 21.43 -14.89
C ARG A 223 -20.65 20.03 -14.32
N ALA A 224 -20.63 19.01 -15.16
CA ALA A 224 -20.63 17.60 -14.73
C ALA A 224 -19.40 17.30 -13.86
N ARG A 225 -18.22 17.79 -14.26
CA ARG A 225 -16.98 17.68 -13.48
C ARG A 225 -17.07 18.36 -12.11
N VAL A 226 -17.60 19.58 -12.06
CA VAL A 226 -17.85 20.29 -10.78
C VAL A 226 -18.81 19.49 -9.92
N LYS A 227 -19.94 19.04 -10.49
CA LYS A 227 -20.94 18.24 -9.78
C LYS A 227 -20.34 16.94 -9.22
N GLY A 228 -19.52 16.24 -10.01
CA GLY A 228 -18.81 15.03 -9.58
C GLY A 228 -17.91 15.30 -8.38
N ALA A 229 -17.05 16.32 -8.46
CA ALA A 229 -16.14 16.70 -7.38
C ALA A 229 -16.88 17.11 -6.09
N LEU A 230 -17.99 17.84 -6.22
CA LEU A 230 -18.81 18.26 -5.08
C LEU A 230 -19.54 17.08 -4.42
N ASN A 231 -20.07 16.16 -5.21
CA ASN A 231 -20.72 14.94 -4.71
C ASN A 231 -19.73 14.08 -3.94
N GLU A 232 -18.52 13.92 -4.47
CA GLU A 232 -17.47 13.16 -3.82
C GLU A 232 -17.08 13.76 -2.46
N ILE A 233 -16.86 15.08 -2.39
CA ILE A 233 -16.59 15.78 -1.12
C ILE A 233 -17.77 15.64 -0.15
N SER A 234 -19.00 15.80 -0.63
CA SER A 234 -20.21 15.67 0.20
C SER A 234 -20.33 14.29 0.82
N GLN A 235 -20.06 13.22 0.04
CA GLN A 235 -20.08 11.84 0.50
C GLN A 235 -18.99 11.59 1.53
N THR A 236 -17.74 11.95 1.22
CA THR A 236 -16.58 11.77 2.11
C THR A 236 -16.80 12.52 3.44
N VAL A 237 -17.20 13.79 3.39
CA VAL A 237 -17.49 14.59 4.59
C VAL A 237 -18.65 13.99 5.39
N THR A 238 -19.69 13.46 4.74
CA THR A 238 -20.82 12.84 5.44
C THR A 238 -20.40 11.58 6.19
N LYS A 239 -19.56 10.74 5.58
CA LYS A 239 -19.01 9.54 6.23
C LYS A 239 -18.09 9.91 7.39
N LEU A 240 -17.19 10.89 7.21
CA LEU A 240 -16.28 11.36 8.26
C LEU A 240 -17.00 11.97 9.46
N LEU A 241 -18.09 12.72 9.24
CA LEU A 241 -18.91 13.29 10.32
C LEU A 241 -19.72 12.28 11.12
N LYS A 242 -19.95 11.10 10.56
CA LYS A 242 -20.69 10.00 11.22
C LYS A 242 -20.02 8.66 10.91
N PRO A 243 -18.80 8.44 11.42
CA PRO A 243 -18.15 7.14 11.28
C PRO A 243 -19.02 6.09 11.97
N GLY A 244 -19.35 5.01 11.27
CA GLY A 244 -20.02 3.86 11.91
C GLY A 244 -19.05 3.15 12.86
N HIS A 245 -19.57 2.36 13.81
CA HIS A 245 -18.76 1.56 14.75
C HIS A 245 -17.82 0.56 14.06
N THR A 246 -18.09 0.26 12.78
CA THR A 246 -17.29 -0.63 11.93
C THR A 246 -16.22 0.13 11.12
N HIS A 247 -15.93 1.38 11.45
CA HIS A 247 -14.96 2.19 10.75
C HIS A 247 -13.88 2.73 11.67
N VAL A 248 -12.72 2.96 11.11
CA VAL A 248 -11.55 3.57 11.77
C VAL A 248 -11.33 4.94 11.18
N LEU A 249 -11.34 5.96 12.05
CA LEU A 249 -11.02 7.33 11.71
C LEU A 249 -9.61 7.66 12.23
N TRP A 250 -8.78 8.29 11.41
CA TRP A 250 -7.46 8.77 11.85
C TRP A 250 -7.01 10.01 11.10
N PHE A 251 -6.01 10.67 11.65
CA PHE A 251 -5.34 11.80 11.04
C PHE A 251 -3.86 11.49 10.82
N GLU A 252 -3.38 11.71 9.59
CA GLU A 252 -1.97 11.56 9.22
C GLU A 252 -1.31 12.93 9.14
N PRO A 253 -0.45 13.29 10.10
CA PRO A 253 0.11 14.65 10.19
C PRO A 253 1.10 14.97 9.07
N THR A 254 1.79 13.95 8.52
CA THR A 254 2.77 14.15 7.44
C THR A 254 2.13 14.73 6.18
N TYR A 255 0.90 14.33 5.91
CA TYR A 255 0.14 14.74 4.73
C TYR A 255 -1.04 15.65 5.07
N SER A 256 -1.23 16.01 6.34
CA SER A 256 -2.36 16.80 6.84
C SER A 256 -3.70 16.26 6.33
N THR A 257 -3.91 14.94 6.47
CA THR A 257 -5.03 14.22 5.84
C THR A 257 -5.86 13.50 6.88
N LEU A 258 -7.19 13.63 6.76
CA LEU A 258 -8.17 12.80 7.48
C LEU A 258 -8.49 11.57 6.64
N TYR A 259 -8.50 10.40 7.27
CA TYR A 259 -8.84 9.12 6.67
C TYR A 259 -9.97 8.43 7.42
N LEU A 260 -10.77 7.66 6.67
CA LEU A 260 -11.79 6.77 7.20
C LEU A 260 -11.77 5.46 6.44
N ALA A 261 -11.53 4.35 7.12
CA ALA A 261 -11.53 3.02 6.53
C ALA A 261 -12.49 2.07 7.27
N PRO A 262 -13.08 1.07 6.59
CA PRO A 262 -13.78 0.00 7.28
C PRO A 262 -12.79 -0.89 8.05
N LEU A 263 -13.20 -1.38 9.22
CA LEU A 263 -12.45 -2.35 10.00
C LEU A 263 -12.27 -3.67 9.25
N SER A 264 -13.32 -4.10 8.54
CA SER A 264 -13.31 -5.32 7.75
C SER A 264 -14.04 -5.10 6.43
N VAL A 265 -13.52 -5.69 5.39
CA VAL A 265 -14.15 -5.75 4.06
C VAL A 265 -14.71 -7.13 3.75
N SER A 266 -14.53 -8.10 4.66
CA SER A 266 -14.89 -9.50 4.44
C SER A 266 -16.37 -9.72 4.12
N ASP A 267 -17.28 -8.98 4.75
CA ASP A 267 -18.71 -9.08 4.47
C ASP A 267 -19.11 -8.56 3.08
N VAL A 268 -18.45 -7.50 2.62
CA VAL A 268 -18.65 -6.96 1.28
C VAL A 268 -18.09 -7.92 0.23
N LEU A 269 -16.87 -8.44 0.46
CA LEU A 269 -16.25 -9.43 -0.41
C LEU A 269 -17.11 -10.69 -0.51
N ARG A 270 -17.62 -11.19 0.63
CA ARG A 270 -18.50 -12.34 0.64
C ARG A 270 -19.73 -12.13 -0.24
N ARG A 271 -20.45 -11.03 -0.05
CA ARG A 271 -21.72 -10.76 -0.75
C ARG A 271 -21.53 -10.47 -2.24
N ASN A 272 -20.49 -9.70 -2.59
CA ASN A 272 -20.38 -9.13 -3.93
C ASN A 272 -19.32 -9.85 -4.79
N LEU A 273 -18.42 -10.65 -4.19
CA LEU A 273 -17.39 -11.38 -4.92
C LEU A 273 -17.66 -12.89 -4.96
N LEU A 274 -18.03 -13.48 -3.80
CA LEU A 274 -18.01 -14.93 -3.65
C LEU A 274 -19.35 -15.60 -3.95
N THR A 275 -20.44 -14.84 -4.11
CA THR A 275 -21.79 -15.40 -4.34
C THR A 275 -22.12 -15.63 -5.80
N GLU A 276 -21.58 -14.82 -6.70
CA GLU A 276 -22.01 -14.81 -8.10
C GLU A 276 -21.02 -15.46 -9.07
N THR A 277 -19.72 -15.42 -8.72
CA THR A 277 -18.64 -15.84 -9.63
C THR A 277 -17.68 -16.79 -8.92
N PRO A 278 -17.28 -17.91 -9.53
CA PRO A 278 -16.20 -18.75 -9.00
C PRO A 278 -14.90 -17.96 -8.83
N VAL A 279 -14.30 -18.05 -7.64
CA VAL A 279 -13.05 -17.35 -7.30
C VAL A 279 -11.96 -18.36 -6.99
N ILE A 280 -10.83 -18.22 -7.67
CA ILE A 280 -9.61 -19.00 -7.43
C ILE A 280 -8.58 -18.06 -6.80
N ALA A 281 -8.33 -18.24 -5.52
CA ALA A 281 -7.34 -17.45 -4.77
C ALA A 281 -6.00 -18.19 -4.75
N THR A 282 -4.95 -17.58 -5.30
CA THR A 282 -3.61 -18.16 -5.36
C THR A 282 -2.59 -17.27 -4.68
N SER A 283 -1.63 -17.88 -4.00
CA SER A 283 -0.41 -17.22 -3.53
C SER A 283 0.59 -18.25 -3.00
N ALA A 284 1.86 -17.89 -2.98
CA ALA A 284 2.90 -18.66 -2.30
C ALA A 284 2.76 -18.66 -0.77
N THR A 285 1.95 -17.75 -0.19
CA THR A 285 1.86 -17.50 1.26
C THR A 285 0.40 -17.36 1.72
N LEU A 286 -0.42 -18.41 1.55
CA LEU A 286 -1.81 -18.41 2.00
C LEU A 286 -2.00 -19.05 3.38
N THR A 287 -0.99 -19.72 3.93
CA THR A 287 -1.10 -20.40 5.22
C THR A 287 -0.40 -19.66 6.35
N VAL A 288 -1.01 -19.72 7.53
CA VAL A 288 -0.41 -19.28 8.78
C VAL A 288 -0.34 -20.48 9.71
N GLY A 289 0.87 -20.93 10.07
CA GLY A 289 1.06 -22.12 10.89
C GLY A 289 0.48 -23.40 10.25
N LYS A 290 0.43 -23.47 8.91
CA LYS A 290 -0.17 -24.54 8.08
C LYS A 290 -1.71 -24.54 8.02
N SER A 291 -2.38 -23.48 8.51
CA SER A 291 -3.83 -23.32 8.36
C SER A 291 -4.16 -22.22 7.34
N PHE A 292 -5.22 -22.42 6.56
CA PHE A 292 -5.81 -21.44 5.64
C PHE A 292 -6.87 -20.56 6.31
N ASP A 293 -7.25 -20.82 7.57
CA ASP A 293 -8.39 -20.18 8.23
C ASP A 293 -8.29 -18.65 8.27
N ALA A 294 -7.09 -18.12 8.52
CA ALA A 294 -6.88 -16.68 8.60
C ALA A 294 -7.16 -15.98 7.25
N ILE A 295 -6.67 -16.55 6.15
CA ILE A 295 -6.88 -15.97 4.83
C ILE A 295 -8.32 -16.17 4.35
N ALA A 296 -8.90 -17.35 4.59
CA ALA A 296 -10.28 -17.63 4.24
C ALA A 296 -11.23 -16.61 4.90
N LYS A 297 -11.08 -16.38 6.22
CA LYS A 297 -11.84 -15.37 6.95
C LYS A 297 -11.65 -13.96 6.38
N ASN A 298 -10.43 -13.60 6.02
CA ASN A 298 -10.11 -12.28 5.49
C ASN A 298 -10.75 -12.00 4.12
N ILE A 299 -10.85 -13.02 3.27
CA ILE A 299 -11.50 -12.91 1.94
C ILE A 299 -13.02 -12.99 2.06
N GLY A 300 -13.56 -13.41 3.21
CA GLY A 300 -14.99 -13.49 3.47
C GLY A 300 -15.57 -14.91 3.49
N PHE A 301 -14.73 -15.93 3.42
CA PHE A 301 -15.15 -17.29 3.70
C PHE A 301 -15.39 -17.44 5.21
N VAL A 302 -16.60 -17.80 5.60
CA VAL A 302 -16.90 -18.16 6.98
C VAL A 302 -16.83 -19.67 7.08
N ILE A 303 -15.76 -20.17 7.68
CA ILE A 303 -15.64 -21.57 8.04
C ILE A 303 -16.40 -21.73 9.36
N GLY A 304 -17.66 -22.16 9.31
CA GLY A 304 -18.48 -22.47 10.47
C GLY A 304 -18.73 -23.98 10.57
N GLU A 305 -18.78 -24.53 11.79
CA GLU A 305 -19.36 -25.85 12.01
C GLU A 305 -20.83 -25.79 11.61
N LYS A 306 -21.28 -26.73 10.76
CA LYS A 306 -22.68 -26.92 10.45
C LYS A 306 -23.38 -27.41 11.73
N ASP A 307 -24.21 -26.60 12.34
CA ASP A 307 -25.29 -27.11 13.15
C ASP A 307 -26.33 -27.68 12.19
N GLU A 308 -26.56 -29.00 12.26
CA GLU A 308 -27.41 -29.74 11.32
C GLU A 308 -28.86 -29.23 11.24
N ASP A 309 -29.28 -28.38 12.16
CA ASP A 309 -30.66 -27.88 12.32
C ASP A 309 -30.86 -26.39 12.02
N GLN A 310 -29.81 -25.63 11.62
CA GLN A 310 -29.98 -24.23 11.25
C GLN A 310 -29.95 -24.03 9.73
N GLU A 311 -31.04 -23.48 9.19
CA GLU A 311 -31.03 -22.88 7.84
C GLU A 311 -29.91 -21.84 7.80
N MET A 312 -29.02 -21.97 6.80
CA MET A 312 -27.92 -21.03 6.62
C MET A 312 -28.47 -19.61 6.50
N ALA A 313 -28.00 -18.71 7.35
CA ALA A 313 -28.37 -17.30 7.24
C ALA A 313 -28.05 -16.79 5.82
N GLU A 314 -28.94 -15.99 5.25
CA GLU A 314 -28.84 -15.44 3.90
C GLU A 314 -27.44 -14.83 3.66
N GLY A 315 -26.72 -15.32 2.65
CA GLY A 315 -25.37 -14.86 2.28
C GLY A 315 -24.21 -15.60 2.95
N LEU A 316 -24.42 -16.71 3.67
CA LEU A 316 -23.36 -17.60 4.11
C LEU A 316 -22.98 -18.56 2.97
N ILE A 317 -21.68 -18.66 2.69
CA ILE A 317 -21.16 -19.64 1.73
C ILE A 317 -21.07 -20.98 2.42
N ASP A 318 -21.68 -22.02 1.82
CA ASP A 318 -21.56 -23.38 2.33
C ASP A 318 -20.07 -23.75 2.40
N PRO A 319 -19.53 -24.15 3.57
CA PRO A 319 -18.15 -24.65 3.69
C PRO A 319 -17.82 -25.76 2.68
N ALA A 320 -18.83 -26.52 2.22
CA ALA A 320 -18.67 -27.53 1.19
C ALA A 320 -18.25 -26.95 -0.19
N ASN A 321 -18.45 -25.64 -0.41
CA ASN A 321 -18.04 -24.95 -1.64
C ASN A 321 -16.62 -24.37 -1.57
N LEU A 322 -15.97 -24.43 -0.40
CA LEU A 322 -14.56 -24.02 -0.26
C LEU A 322 -13.65 -25.23 -0.49
N GLN A 323 -12.86 -25.17 -1.55
CA GLN A 323 -11.80 -26.14 -1.80
C GLN A 323 -10.45 -25.53 -1.44
N ILE A 324 -9.67 -26.27 -0.68
CA ILE A 324 -8.33 -25.88 -0.25
C ILE A 324 -7.32 -26.85 -0.86
N LEU A 325 -6.28 -26.31 -1.50
CA LEU A 325 -5.23 -27.11 -2.12
C LEU A 325 -3.86 -26.50 -1.78
N ASP A 326 -3.01 -27.29 -1.14
CA ASP A 326 -1.58 -27.01 -1.03
C ASP A 326 -0.85 -27.84 -2.09
N VAL A 327 -0.32 -27.16 -3.10
CA VAL A 327 0.39 -27.79 -4.22
C VAL A 327 1.85 -28.12 -3.86
N GLY A 328 2.31 -27.74 -2.66
CA GLY A 328 3.70 -27.87 -2.23
C GLY A 328 4.63 -26.90 -2.96
N SER A 329 5.91 -27.19 -2.91
CA SER A 329 6.94 -26.36 -3.55
C SER A 329 7.85 -27.22 -4.43
N PRO A 330 8.28 -26.71 -5.60
CA PRO A 330 9.28 -27.38 -6.43
C PRO A 330 10.69 -27.32 -5.83
N PHE A 331 10.91 -26.50 -4.79
CA PHE A 331 12.23 -26.29 -4.19
C PHE A 331 12.48 -27.21 -2.99
N ASP A 332 13.70 -27.71 -2.89
CA ASP A 332 14.19 -28.46 -1.74
C ASP A 332 14.83 -27.51 -0.71
N PHE A 333 13.98 -26.74 -0.04
CA PHE A 333 14.42 -25.72 0.92
C PHE A 333 15.36 -26.24 2.00
N ALA A 334 15.22 -27.51 2.43
CA ALA A 334 16.04 -28.10 3.48
C ALA A 334 17.51 -28.27 3.04
N ASN A 335 17.74 -28.52 1.75
CA ASN A 335 19.07 -28.67 1.16
C ASN A 335 19.59 -27.42 0.44
N GLN A 336 18.68 -26.50 0.10
CA GLN A 336 19.03 -25.27 -0.62
C GLN A 336 19.30 -24.08 0.32
N GLY A 337 18.67 -24.04 1.50
CA GLY A 337 18.77 -22.88 2.37
C GLY A 337 18.93 -23.21 3.84
N MET A 338 19.59 -22.31 4.56
CA MET A 338 19.76 -22.38 6.00
C MET A 338 19.04 -21.21 6.66
N LEU A 339 18.40 -21.46 7.81
CA LEU A 339 17.76 -20.44 8.63
C LEU A 339 18.55 -20.24 9.92
N TYR A 340 19.16 -19.06 10.04
CA TYR A 340 19.91 -18.65 11.23
C TYR A 340 19.04 -17.89 12.21
N LEU A 341 19.03 -18.34 13.46
CA LEU A 341 18.19 -17.83 14.55
C LEU A 341 19.06 -17.56 15.80
N PRO A 342 19.78 -16.43 15.85
CA PRO A 342 20.70 -16.11 16.96
C PRO A 342 19.95 -15.90 18.27
N LYS A 343 20.14 -16.83 19.23
CA LYS A 343 19.50 -16.76 20.57
C LYS A 343 20.16 -15.75 21.49
N HIS A 344 21.41 -15.42 21.24
CA HIS A 344 22.23 -14.57 22.11
C HIS A 344 21.95 -13.07 21.93
N LEU A 345 21.29 -12.68 20.82
CA LEU A 345 20.96 -11.28 20.57
C LEU A 345 19.93 -10.76 21.56
N PRO A 346 20.05 -9.50 21.99
CA PRO A 346 19.02 -8.87 22.82
C PRO A 346 17.69 -8.78 22.05
N GLU A 347 16.57 -8.78 22.79
CA GLU A 347 15.27 -8.55 22.18
C GLU A 347 15.24 -7.14 21.55
N PRO A 348 14.68 -6.98 20.33
CA PRO A 348 14.63 -5.69 19.66
C PRO A 348 13.88 -4.62 20.46
N GLY A 349 14.54 -3.47 20.66
CA GLY A 349 13.97 -2.32 21.34
C GLY A 349 13.10 -1.43 20.43
N ARG A 350 12.55 -0.34 21.00
CA ARG A 350 11.79 0.67 20.22
C ARG A 350 12.68 1.54 19.35
N ASP A 351 13.95 1.70 19.72
CA ASP A 351 14.88 2.67 19.13
C ASP A 351 15.61 2.19 17.88
N GLY A 352 15.28 1.02 17.37
CA GLY A 352 15.91 0.40 16.20
C GLY A 352 16.64 -0.90 16.55
N PRO A 353 17.45 -1.44 15.62
CA PRO A 353 18.28 -2.61 15.88
C PRO A 353 19.36 -2.31 16.91
N SER A 354 19.72 -3.30 17.73
CA SER A 354 20.82 -3.16 18.69
C SER A 354 22.18 -3.17 17.98
N ILE A 355 23.20 -2.66 18.65
CA ILE A 355 24.58 -2.67 18.14
C ILE A 355 25.06 -4.11 17.91
N GLU A 356 24.71 -5.03 18.80
CA GLU A 356 25.05 -6.45 18.70
C GLU A 356 24.42 -7.07 17.46
N ALA A 357 23.14 -6.76 17.15
CA ALA A 357 22.45 -7.22 15.95
C ALA A 357 23.09 -6.66 14.66
N LEU A 358 23.49 -5.37 14.68
CA LEU A 358 24.16 -4.74 13.54
C LEU A 358 25.59 -5.31 13.34
N THR A 359 26.29 -5.63 14.42
CA THR A 359 27.62 -6.25 14.37
C THR A 359 27.51 -7.67 13.81
N GLU A 360 26.57 -8.48 14.29
CA GLU A 360 26.28 -9.81 13.75
C GLU A 360 25.94 -9.74 12.26
N LEU A 361 25.11 -8.77 11.87
CA LEU A 361 24.79 -8.53 10.46
C LEU A 361 26.05 -8.22 9.64
N GLY A 362 26.93 -7.38 10.14
CA GLY A 362 28.21 -7.06 9.50
C GLY A 362 29.09 -8.29 9.26
N GLU A 363 29.23 -9.15 10.27
CA GLU A 363 30.00 -10.39 10.16
C GLU A 363 29.39 -11.41 9.17
N LEU A 364 28.04 -11.46 9.09
CA LEU A 364 27.34 -12.29 8.10
C LEU A 364 27.55 -11.76 6.68
N ILE A 365 27.48 -10.44 6.48
CA ILE A 365 27.73 -9.77 5.20
C ILE A 365 29.17 -9.98 4.74
N GLU A 366 30.15 -9.86 5.65
CA GLU A 366 31.55 -10.16 5.36
C GLU A 366 31.71 -11.61 4.88
N ALA A 367 31.12 -12.57 5.61
CA ALA A 367 31.16 -13.98 5.25
C ALA A 367 30.51 -14.28 3.89
N ALA A 368 29.43 -13.57 3.56
CA ALA A 368 28.73 -13.67 2.27
C ALA A 368 29.48 -12.97 1.12
N GLY A 369 30.52 -12.18 1.42
CA GLY A 369 31.22 -11.36 0.43
C GLY A 369 30.33 -10.27 -0.18
N GLY A 370 29.44 -9.67 0.62
CA GLY A 370 28.34 -8.81 0.17
C GLY A 370 27.09 -9.65 -0.14
N ARG A 371 26.58 -9.64 -1.38
CA ARG A 371 25.47 -10.47 -1.90
C ARG A 371 24.28 -10.56 -0.95
N THR A 372 23.95 -9.44 -0.28
CA THR A 372 23.03 -9.40 0.85
C THR A 372 21.85 -8.50 0.59
N LEU A 373 20.66 -9.02 0.86
CA LEU A 373 19.43 -8.25 1.03
C LEU A 373 19.13 -8.14 2.53
N ALA A 374 19.25 -6.93 3.10
CA ALA A 374 18.94 -6.67 4.50
C ALA A 374 17.66 -5.84 4.66
N LEU A 375 16.68 -6.42 5.33
CA LEU A 375 15.31 -5.94 5.46
C LEU A 375 15.04 -5.44 6.88
N PHE A 376 14.60 -4.20 6.99
CA PHE A 376 14.34 -3.54 8.26
C PHE A 376 12.86 -3.17 8.41
N SER A 377 12.38 -3.24 9.63
CA SER A 377 11.00 -2.89 9.98
C SER A 377 10.75 -1.37 10.03
N SER A 378 11.80 -0.54 9.96
CA SER A 378 11.67 0.92 10.04
C SER A 378 12.77 1.64 9.25
N TRP A 379 12.46 2.86 8.80
CA TRP A 379 13.44 3.74 8.16
C TRP A 379 14.63 4.05 9.06
N ARG A 380 14.38 4.27 10.36
CA ARG A 380 15.45 4.47 11.35
C ARG A 380 16.39 3.26 11.41
N GLY A 381 15.83 2.04 11.32
CA GLY A 381 16.65 0.83 11.25
C GLY A 381 17.55 0.78 10.02
N VAL A 382 17.04 1.19 8.86
CA VAL A 382 17.84 1.30 7.62
C VAL A 382 18.96 2.31 7.79
N GLU A 383 18.68 3.51 8.32
CA GLU A 383 19.66 4.57 8.53
C GLU A 383 20.77 4.15 9.52
N MET A 384 20.39 3.54 10.65
CA MET A 384 21.34 3.02 11.64
C MET A 384 22.24 1.92 11.06
N ALA A 385 21.65 1.02 10.25
CA ALA A 385 22.40 -0.05 9.59
C ALA A 385 23.36 0.51 8.53
N ASP A 386 22.92 1.46 7.71
CA ASP A 386 23.78 2.10 6.72
C ASP A 386 24.99 2.77 7.38
N GLU A 387 24.78 3.55 8.46
CA GLU A 387 25.86 4.20 9.19
C GLU A 387 26.83 3.20 9.82
N HIS A 388 26.31 2.15 10.47
CA HIS A 388 27.13 1.14 11.14
C HIS A 388 27.92 0.30 10.14
N LEU A 389 27.26 -0.22 9.10
CA LEU A 389 27.88 -1.11 8.12
C LEU A 389 28.93 -0.41 7.27
N ARG A 390 28.74 0.87 6.92
CA ARG A 390 29.79 1.66 6.23
C ARG A 390 31.06 1.79 7.06
N LYS A 391 30.95 1.77 8.40
CA LYS A 391 32.13 1.82 9.30
C LYS A 391 32.81 0.46 9.41
N VAL A 392 32.04 -0.59 9.68
CA VAL A 392 32.61 -1.94 9.95
C VAL A 392 33.07 -2.65 8.69
N LEU A 393 32.49 -2.36 7.52
CA LEU A 393 32.86 -2.97 6.23
C LEU A 393 33.76 -2.06 5.36
N ALA A 394 34.27 -0.95 5.91
CA ALA A 394 35.05 0.04 5.16
C ALA A 394 36.24 -0.55 4.39
N ASP A 395 36.96 -1.47 5.02
CA ASP A 395 38.15 -2.12 4.43
C ASP A 395 37.79 -3.07 3.29
N LEU A 396 36.58 -3.62 3.27
CA LEU A 396 36.13 -4.58 2.27
C LEU A 396 35.65 -3.93 0.96
N LYS A 397 35.41 -2.61 0.96
CA LYS A 397 34.96 -1.82 -0.20
C LYS A 397 33.72 -2.41 -0.91
N LEU A 398 32.83 -3.08 -0.16
CA LEU A 398 31.60 -3.63 -0.70
C LEU A 398 30.61 -2.53 -1.07
N PRO A 399 29.93 -2.59 -2.24
CA PRO A 399 28.93 -1.60 -2.63
C PRO A 399 27.70 -1.69 -1.73
N ILE A 400 27.35 -0.62 -1.02
CA ILE A 400 26.14 -0.53 -0.19
C ILE A 400 25.14 0.37 -0.90
N ILE A 401 23.99 -0.20 -1.24
CA ILE A 401 22.82 0.44 -1.84
C ILE A 401 21.80 0.59 -0.72
N THR A 402 21.42 1.82 -0.42
CA THR A 402 20.50 2.11 0.69
C THR A 402 19.24 2.75 0.13
N GLN A 403 18.09 2.15 0.40
CA GLN A 403 16.78 2.70 0.07
C GLN A 403 16.54 3.98 0.87
N ARG A 404 16.05 5.02 0.20
CA ARG A 404 15.61 6.27 0.81
C ARG A 404 14.10 6.44 0.67
N ARG A 405 13.52 7.32 1.49
CA ARG A 405 12.09 7.65 1.40
C ARG A 405 11.78 8.24 0.02
N GLY A 406 10.80 7.65 -0.67
CA GLY A 406 10.39 8.09 -2.00
C GLY A 406 11.12 7.41 -3.16
N ASP A 407 12.15 6.61 -2.90
CA ASP A 407 12.81 5.85 -3.97
C ASP A 407 11.86 4.81 -4.57
N ALA A 408 11.89 4.70 -5.90
CA ALA A 408 11.24 3.61 -6.61
C ALA A 408 11.98 2.29 -6.38
N VAL A 409 11.23 1.21 -6.10
CA VAL A 409 11.80 -0.11 -5.77
C VAL A 409 12.52 -0.74 -6.97
N GLY A 410 11.93 -0.69 -8.18
CA GLY A 410 12.48 -1.32 -9.38
C GLY A 410 13.94 -0.94 -9.67
N PRO A 411 14.29 0.35 -9.82
CA PRO A 411 15.67 0.78 -10.08
C PRO A 411 16.67 0.37 -8.99
N LEU A 412 16.25 0.26 -7.73
CA LEU A 412 17.13 -0.21 -6.64
C LEU A 412 17.42 -1.71 -6.79
N VAL A 413 16.41 -2.50 -7.16
CA VAL A 413 16.54 -3.94 -7.40
C VAL A 413 17.42 -4.20 -8.62
N ASP A 414 17.21 -3.48 -9.73
CA ASP A 414 18.04 -3.59 -10.94
C ASP A 414 19.50 -3.25 -10.64
N LYS A 415 19.74 -2.21 -9.85
CA LYS A 415 21.08 -1.83 -9.41
C LYS A 415 21.72 -2.92 -8.53
N PHE A 416 20.96 -3.49 -7.58
CA PHE A 416 21.42 -4.58 -6.73
C PHE A 416 21.77 -5.83 -7.55
N ALA A 417 20.92 -6.21 -8.50
CA ALA A 417 21.14 -7.35 -9.37
C ALA A 417 22.36 -7.18 -10.31
N SER A 418 22.60 -5.94 -10.77
CA SER A 418 23.67 -5.63 -11.74
C SER A 418 25.05 -5.41 -11.13
N ILE A 419 25.13 -5.07 -9.84
CA ILE A 419 26.41 -4.81 -9.15
C ILE A 419 26.82 -6.05 -8.36
N PRO A 420 27.88 -6.76 -8.74
CA PRO A 420 28.38 -7.92 -8.01
C PRO A 420 28.74 -7.55 -6.56
N ASN A 421 28.51 -8.49 -5.65
CA ASN A 421 28.87 -8.35 -4.23
C ASN A 421 28.24 -7.13 -3.53
N SER A 422 27.15 -6.60 -4.08
CA SER A 422 26.46 -5.47 -3.48
C SER A 422 25.60 -5.88 -2.27
N ILE A 423 25.31 -4.90 -1.44
CA ILE A 423 24.43 -5.01 -0.27
C ILE A 423 23.27 -4.08 -0.51
N LEU A 424 22.04 -4.57 -0.41
CA LEU A 424 20.82 -3.75 -0.48
C LEU A 424 20.19 -3.65 0.90
N LEU A 425 20.12 -2.43 1.44
CA LEU A 425 19.46 -2.11 2.70
C LEU A 425 18.13 -1.44 2.42
N GLY A 426 17.04 -1.95 2.97
CA GLY A 426 15.75 -1.31 2.80
C GLY A 426 14.67 -1.77 3.77
N THR A 427 13.50 -1.17 3.63
CA THR A 427 12.34 -1.47 4.49
C THR A 427 11.53 -2.64 3.96
N ILE A 428 10.50 -3.01 4.69
CA ILE A 428 9.51 -4.02 4.32
C ILE A 428 8.92 -3.80 2.91
N SER A 429 8.88 -2.56 2.42
CA SER A 429 8.42 -2.28 1.05
C SER A 429 9.22 -2.99 -0.04
N LEU A 430 10.48 -3.33 0.24
CA LEU A 430 11.31 -4.14 -0.65
C LEU A 430 10.93 -5.63 -0.64
N TRP A 431 10.16 -6.12 0.36
CA TRP A 431 9.73 -7.52 0.41
C TRP A 431 8.77 -7.86 -0.74
N GLN A 432 8.03 -6.85 -1.19
CA GLN A 432 7.13 -6.95 -2.33
C GLN A 432 7.88 -6.50 -3.60
N GLY A 433 7.95 -7.36 -4.61
CA GLY A 433 8.51 -6.97 -5.92
C GLY A 433 10.02 -7.17 -6.13
N ILE A 434 10.80 -7.63 -5.13
CA ILE A 434 12.17 -8.05 -5.38
C ILE A 434 12.18 -9.45 -5.99
N ASP A 435 12.72 -9.55 -7.20
CA ASP A 435 13.04 -10.80 -7.87
C ASP A 435 14.50 -10.75 -8.33
N VAL A 436 15.41 -11.27 -7.49
CA VAL A 436 16.84 -11.32 -7.77
C VAL A 436 17.29 -12.78 -7.62
N PRO A 437 17.24 -13.54 -8.70
CA PRO A 437 17.69 -14.93 -8.69
C PRO A 437 19.21 -15.05 -8.72
N GLY A 438 19.70 -16.18 -8.26
CA GLY A 438 21.08 -16.60 -8.44
C GLY A 438 22.08 -15.95 -7.49
N PRO A 439 23.34 -15.83 -7.93
CA PRO A 439 24.46 -15.50 -7.05
C PRO A 439 24.47 -14.07 -6.52
N SER A 440 23.56 -13.21 -6.97
CA SER A 440 23.48 -11.80 -6.47
C SER A 440 22.93 -11.70 -5.06
N CYS A 441 22.19 -12.73 -4.55
CA CYS A 441 21.61 -12.74 -3.21
C CYS A 441 21.79 -14.09 -2.53
N THR A 442 22.83 -14.22 -1.70
CA THR A 442 23.11 -15.43 -0.91
C THR A 442 22.76 -15.28 0.57
N LEU A 443 22.49 -14.05 1.02
CA LEU A 443 22.06 -13.75 2.37
C LEU A 443 20.84 -12.83 2.35
N VAL A 444 19.74 -13.29 2.95
CA VAL A 444 18.60 -12.46 3.31
C VAL A 444 18.61 -12.26 4.82
N ALA A 445 18.79 -11.03 5.28
CA ALA A 445 18.79 -10.70 6.69
C ALA A 445 17.54 -9.88 7.05
N ILE A 446 16.87 -10.26 8.14
CA ILE A 446 15.66 -9.59 8.65
C ILE A 446 15.97 -9.09 10.05
N ASP A 447 15.85 -7.79 10.29
CA ASP A 447 16.24 -7.15 11.55
C ASP A 447 15.40 -7.63 12.74
N ARG A 448 14.09 -7.77 12.53
CA ARG A 448 13.14 -8.21 13.55
C ARG A 448 11.86 -8.79 12.94
N ILE A 449 11.09 -9.49 13.76
CA ILE A 449 9.76 -9.95 13.39
C ILE A 449 8.90 -8.75 12.99
N PRO A 450 8.31 -8.72 11.77
CA PRO A 450 7.61 -7.57 11.22
C PRO A 450 6.17 -7.45 11.77
N PHE A 451 6.02 -7.32 13.07
CA PHE A 451 4.72 -7.03 13.67
C PHE A 451 4.19 -5.68 13.18
N PRO A 452 2.88 -5.55 12.95
CA PRO A 452 2.25 -4.25 12.74
C PRO A 452 2.63 -3.28 13.85
N ARG A 453 2.86 -2.03 13.48
CA ARG A 453 3.17 -1.00 14.48
C ARG A 453 1.93 -0.71 15.30
N PRO A 454 2.08 -0.48 16.62
CA PRO A 454 0.95 -0.15 17.50
C PRO A 454 0.21 1.13 17.10
N ASP A 455 0.87 2.03 16.40
CA ASP A 455 0.35 3.29 15.88
C ASP A 455 -0.26 3.19 14.47
N GLU A 456 -0.28 2.00 13.86
CA GLU A 456 -0.97 1.76 12.60
C GLU A 456 -2.49 1.71 12.81
N PRO A 457 -3.27 2.69 12.29
CA PRO A 457 -4.64 2.90 12.75
C PRO A 457 -5.57 1.72 12.50
N VAL A 458 -5.55 1.14 11.29
CA VAL A 458 -6.47 0.06 10.93
C VAL A 458 -6.12 -1.23 11.65
N MET A 459 -4.84 -1.61 11.70
CA MET A 459 -4.41 -2.85 12.36
C MET A 459 -4.58 -2.77 13.87
N SER A 460 -4.30 -1.62 14.48
CA SER A 460 -4.54 -1.42 15.92
C SER A 460 -6.02 -1.48 16.27
N ALA A 461 -6.89 -0.95 15.41
CA ALA A 461 -8.33 -1.02 15.59
C ALA A 461 -8.87 -2.45 15.42
N ARG A 462 -8.39 -3.20 14.43
CA ARG A 462 -8.72 -4.63 14.24
C ARG A 462 -8.29 -5.47 15.46
N ALA A 463 -7.09 -5.18 16.00
CA ALA A 463 -6.62 -5.87 17.19
C ALA A 463 -7.48 -5.55 18.41
N ALA A 464 -7.84 -4.27 18.63
CA ALA A 464 -8.71 -3.86 19.71
C ALA A 464 -10.12 -4.48 19.62
N GLU A 465 -10.68 -4.58 18.42
CA GLU A 465 -11.97 -5.24 18.18
C GLU A 465 -11.91 -6.73 18.49
N ALA A 466 -10.82 -7.42 18.09
CA ALA A 466 -10.61 -8.81 18.42
C ALA A 466 -10.50 -9.04 19.95
N ASP A 467 -9.81 -8.13 20.67
CA ASP A 467 -9.71 -8.17 22.13
C ASP A 467 -11.09 -7.92 22.79
N ALA A 468 -11.86 -6.95 22.30
CA ALA A 468 -13.19 -6.62 22.79
C ALA A 468 -14.20 -7.76 22.57
N SER A 469 -14.04 -8.54 21.52
CA SER A 469 -14.86 -9.72 21.20
C SER A 469 -14.45 -10.99 21.98
N GLY A 470 -13.56 -10.87 22.97
CA GLY A 470 -13.11 -11.98 23.81
C GLY A 470 -12.01 -12.85 23.21
N GLY A 471 -11.44 -12.43 22.09
CA GLY A 471 -10.30 -13.07 21.45
C GLY A 471 -8.96 -12.48 21.90
N SER A 472 -7.96 -12.55 21.01
CA SER A 472 -6.66 -11.91 21.21
C SER A 472 -6.24 -11.19 19.92
N GLY A 473 -6.19 -9.87 19.96
CA GLY A 473 -5.75 -9.05 18.84
C GLY A 473 -4.33 -9.39 18.39
N PHE A 474 -3.46 -9.74 19.32
CA PHE A 474 -2.13 -10.22 18.98
C PHE A 474 -2.17 -11.53 18.17
N MET A 475 -2.91 -12.53 18.65
CA MET A 475 -2.96 -13.86 18.01
C MET A 475 -3.75 -13.86 16.70
N GLN A 476 -4.81 -13.05 16.61
CA GLN A 476 -5.73 -13.06 15.47
C GLN A 476 -5.34 -12.06 14.37
N ILE A 477 -4.63 -10.99 14.69
CA ILE A 477 -4.29 -9.91 13.76
C ILE A 477 -2.78 -9.76 13.60
N SER A 478 -2.05 -9.49 14.69
CA SER A 478 -0.63 -9.12 14.59
C SER A 478 0.25 -10.31 14.20
N LEU A 479 0.03 -11.47 14.80
CA LEU A 479 0.84 -12.67 14.54
C LEU A 479 0.65 -13.24 13.12
N PRO A 480 -0.58 -13.40 12.59
CA PRO A 480 -0.80 -13.83 11.21
C PRO A 480 -0.17 -12.86 10.20
N ARG A 481 -0.28 -11.55 10.42
CA ARG A 481 0.37 -10.56 9.54
C ARG A 481 1.89 -10.70 9.54
N ALA A 482 2.50 -10.82 10.71
CA ALA A 482 3.94 -11.03 10.83
C ALA A 482 4.39 -12.34 10.18
N ALA A 483 3.59 -13.41 10.32
CA ALA A 483 3.88 -14.72 9.72
C ALA A 483 3.89 -14.64 8.18
N LEU A 484 2.90 -13.99 7.57
CA LEU A 484 2.84 -13.76 6.12
C LEU A 484 4.04 -12.97 5.62
N LEU A 485 4.37 -11.86 6.28
CA LEU A 485 5.52 -11.04 5.90
C LEU A 485 6.83 -11.83 6.03
N LEU A 486 7.03 -12.59 7.10
CA LEU A 486 8.22 -13.44 7.24
C LEU A 486 8.29 -14.50 6.14
N ALA A 487 7.19 -15.16 5.81
CA ALA A 487 7.15 -16.15 4.74
C ALA A 487 7.55 -15.53 3.39
N GLN A 488 7.04 -14.34 3.08
CA GLN A 488 7.40 -13.58 1.88
C GLN A 488 8.88 -13.19 1.86
N GLY A 489 9.37 -12.58 2.95
CA GLY A 489 10.76 -12.14 3.04
C GLY A 489 11.75 -13.30 2.94
N THR A 490 11.47 -14.39 3.64
CA THR A 490 12.33 -15.59 3.61
C THR A 490 12.26 -16.34 2.28
N GLY A 491 11.10 -16.31 1.59
CA GLY A 491 10.92 -16.87 0.26
C GLY A 491 11.70 -16.13 -0.84
N ARG A 492 12.31 -14.97 -0.55
CA ARG A 492 13.14 -14.25 -1.54
C ARG A 492 14.51 -14.88 -1.78
N LEU A 493 14.96 -15.77 -0.92
CA LEU A 493 16.27 -16.40 -1.02
C LEU A 493 16.36 -17.43 -2.16
N ILE A 494 15.36 -18.30 -2.28
CA ILE A 494 15.37 -19.43 -3.24
C ILE A 494 14.34 -19.13 -4.34
N ARG A 495 14.82 -18.95 -5.57
CA ARG A 495 14.04 -18.62 -6.77
C ARG A 495 14.22 -19.63 -7.90
N SER A 496 15.34 -20.37 -7.85
CA SER A 496 15.66 -21.43 -8.79
C SER A 496 16.14 -22.70 -8.06
N ILE A 497 16.22 -23.81 -8.77
CA ILE A 497 16.72 -25.06 -8.22
C ILE A 497 18.21 -25.01 -7.87
N ASP A 498 18.94 -24.06 -8.45
CA ASP A 498 20.38 -23.89 -8.26
C ASP A 498 20.71 -22.90 -7.14
N ASP A 499 19.73 -22.10 -6.69
CA ASP A 499 19.96 -21.13 -5.63
C ASP A 499 20.33 -21.80 -4.31
N ARG A 500 21.26 -21.17 -3.60
CA ARG A 500 21.73 -21.58 -2.28
C ARG A 500 21.97 -20.33 -1.43
N GLY A 501 21.66 -20.42 -0.13
CA GLY A 501 21.95 -19.28 0.74
C GLY A 501 21.46 -19.42 2.17
N VAL A 502 21.48 -18.29 2.86
CA VAL A 502 21.12 -18.17 4.27
C VAL A 502 20.04 -17.11 4.45
N VAL A 503 19.02 -17.43 5.23
CA VAL A 503 18.11 -16.46 5.84
C VAL A 503 18.55 -16.25 7.29
N ALA A 504 18.79 -15.02 7.71
CA ALA A 504 19.09 -14.68 9.09
C ALA A 504 17.97 -13.81 9.68
N ILE A 505 17.34 -14.25 10.78
CA ILE A 505 16.35 -13.45 11.51
C ILE A 505 16.99 -13.00 12.82
N LEU A 506 17.36 -11.73 12.90
CA LEU A 506 18.13 -11.15 14.00
C LEU A 506 17.25 -10.75 15.21
N ASP A 507 16.18 -11.51 15.42
CA ASP A 507 15.22 -11.30 16.50
C ASP A 507 15.11 -12.57 17.35
N SER A 508 15.70 -12.53 18.54
CA SER A 508 15.73 -13.68 19.45
C SER A 508 14.35 -14.13 19.94
N ARG A 509 13.32 -13.26 19.85
CA ARG A 509 11.94 -13.59 20.23
C ARG A 509 11.36 -14.74 19.43
N ILE A 510 11.81 -14.95 18.19
CA ILE A 510 11.35 -16.07 17.34
C ILE A 510 11.66 -17.45 17.95
N VAL A 511 12.72 -17.53 18.77
CA VAL A 511 13.12 -18.74 19.46
C VAL A 511 12.66 -18.75 20.91
N ASN A 512 12.66 -17.58 21.57
CA ASN A 512 12.45 -17.47 23.01
C ASN A 512 10.96 -17.34 23.41
N LYS A 513 10.07 -16.98 22.46
CA LYS A 513 8.63 -16.80 22.74
C LYS A 513 7.80 -17.98 22.19
N ARG A 514 6.69 -18.31 22.86
CA ARG A 514 5.81 -19.43 22.49
C ARG A 514 5.23 -19.30 21.07
N TYR A 515 4.94 -18.09 20.61
CA TYR A 515 4.40 -17.85 19.28
C TYR A 515 5.44 -18.07 18.14
N GLY A 516 6.72 -18.17 18.48
CA GLY A 516 7.78 -18.38 17.49
C GLY A 516 7.59 -19.65 16.66
N SER A 517 7.03 -20.70 17.22
CA SER A 517 6.71 -21.93 16.47
C SER A 517 5.71 -21.70 15.34
N ILE A 518 4.72 -20.84 15.54
CA ILE A 518 3.74 -20.48 14.50
C ILE A 518 4.45 -19.75 13.36
N LEU A 519 5.29 -18.78 13.68
CA LEU A 519 6.08 -18.04 12.69
C LEU A 519 7.00 -18.97 11.90
N LEU A 520 7.74 -19.84 12.60
CA LEU A 520 8.65 -20.81 11.99
C LEU A 520 7.95 -21.84 11.10
N ASN A 521 6.72 -22.22 11.41
CA ASN A 521 5.93 -23.16 10.60
C ASN A 521 5.25 -22.48 9.40
N SER A 522 5.22 -21.15 9.36
CA SER A 522 4.69 -20.37 8.23
C SER A 522 5.76 -20.07 7.15
N MET A 523 7.03 -20.25 7.48
CA MET A 523 8.15 -20.04 6.55
C MET A 523 8.52 -21.32 5.79
N PRO A 524 9.24 -21.22 4.66
CA PRO A 524 9.81 -22.38 3.99
C PRO A 524 10.63 -23.26 4.94
N PRO A 525 10.62 -24.57 4.78
CA PRO A 525 11.25 -25.53 5.70
C PRO A 525 12.78 -25.59 5.53
N PHE A 526 13.46 -24.46 5.72
CA PHE A 526 14.93 -24.39 5.73
C PHE A 526 15.54 -25.20 6.87
N TRP A 527 16.78 -25.66 6.68
CA TRP A 527 17.56 -26.23 7.77
C TRP A 527 17.89 -25.15 8.82
N ARG A 528 17.54 -25.39 10.08
CA ARG A 528 17.57 -24.39 11.16
C ARG A 528 18.77 -24.57 12.07
N THR A 529 19.45 -23.45 12.40
CA THR A 529 20.54 -23.45 13.38
C THR A 529 20.59 -22.13 14.16
N ASN A 530 21.16 -22.17 15.36
CA ASN A 530 21.51 -20.99 16.15
C ASN A 530 23.04 -20.81 16.28
N ASP A 531 23.82 -21.60 15.56
CA ASP A 531 25.27 -21.55 15.56
C ASP A 531 25.78 -20.61 14.45
N GLY A 532 26.29 -19.45 14.86
CA GLY A 532 26.81 -18.43 13.94
C GLY A 532 28.08 -18.87 13.21
N VAL A 533 28.89 -19.79 13.79
CA VAL A 533 30.10 -20.30 13.13
C VAL A 533 29.72 -21.13 11.92
N VAL A 534 28.75 -22.04 12.08
CA VAL A 534 28.26 -22.90 10.99
C VAL A 534 27.73 -22.06 9.84
N ILE A 535 26.99 -20.99 10.14
CA ILE A 535 26.41 -20.08 9.13
C ILE A 535 27.50 -19.29 8.40
N LYS A 536 28.43 -18.69 9.13
CA LYS A 536 29.54 -17.92 8.51
C LYS A 536 30.41 -18.80 7.63
N ASP A 537 30.67 -20.03 8.03
CA ASP A 537 31.42 -21.00 7.22
C ASP A 537 30.63 -21.44 5.96
N ALA A 538 29.32 -21.58 6.06
CA ALA A 538 28.47 -21.87 4.89
C ALA A 538 28.48 -20.71 3.89
N LEU A 539 28.32 -19.47 4.36
CA LEU A 539 28.38 -18.26 3.52
C LEU A 539 29.74 -18.07 2.86
N LYS A 540 30.84 -18.29 3.59
CA LYS A 540 32.20 -18.24 3.02
C LYS A 540 32.39 -19.25 1.90
N ARG A 541 31.94 -20.48 2.08
CA ARG A 541 32.01 -21.53 1.04
C ARG A 541 31.21 -21.16 -0.20
N LEU A 542 30.01 -20.60 -0.03
CA LEU A 542 29.20 -20.10 -1.15
C LEU A 542 29.90 -18.95 -1.88
N ASN A 543 30.44 -17.98 -1.14
CA ASN A 543 31.17 -16.86 -1.73
C ASN A 543 32.41 -17.34 -2.51
N GLU A 544 33.18 -18.29 -1.98
CA GLU A 544 34.33 -18.87 -2.68
C GLU A 544 33.95 -19.62 -3.96
N GLN A 545 32.79 -20.26 -3.98
CA GLN A 545 32.24 -20.91 -5.17
C GLN A 545 31.95 -19.90 -6.27
N TYR A 546 31.21 -18.84 -5.95
CA TYR A 546 30.84 -17.80 -6.91
C TYR A 546 31.98 -16.86 -7.35
N LEU A 547 33.11 -16.89 -6.65
CA LEU A 547 34.34 -16.22 -7.10
C LEU A 547 35.14 -17.04 -8.12
N LYS A 548 34.83 -18.34 -8.25
CA LYS A 548 35.50 -19.25 -9.20
C LYS A 548 34.75 -19.39 -10.53
N ASP A 549 33.45 -19.14 -10.50
CA ASP A 549 32.57 -19.13 -11.66
C ASP A 549 32.56 -17.71 -12.31
#